data_6a3b4cd88b19c582168b12c5bd741276
#
_entry.id   6a3b4cd88b19c582168b12c5bd741276
#
_cell.length_a   1.000
_cell.length_b   1.000
_cell.length_c   1.000
_cell.angle_alpha   90.00
_cell.angle_beta   90.00
_cell.angle_gamma   90.00
#
_symmetry.space_group_name_H-M   'P 1'
#
loop_
_entity.id
_entity.type
_entity.pdbx_description
1 polymer ?
#
loop_
_entity_poly.entity_id
_entity_poly.type
_entity_poly.pdbx_seq_one_letter_code
_entity_poly.pdbx_strand_id
1 'polypeptide(L)'
;DERPELGRYTNPGGSPSVVGSFQYYLFEKYIQPAKERGAIPILVTPIVRRDLGNNYTGESGHITETVTNEEGTFQGGNYAKAIKQLGVGKSVTVLDLTTRTKDVYERLGAQGVKERHAWTSQREASIDNTHTNQYGAACNAWFIADELLKSNCNLKNYVVANPQVPQFTEA
;
A
#
# COMPACT_ATOMS: atom_id res chain seq x y z
N ASP A 1 -2.10 1.53 11.27
CA ASP A 1 -2.75 0.22 11.42
C ASP A 1 -4.26 0.43 11.63
N GLU A 2 -5.06 -0.42 11.02
CA GLU A 2 -6.51 -0.36 11.07
C GLU A 2 -7.11 -1.12 12.27
N ARG A 3 -6.34 -1.54 13.22
CA ARG A 3 -6.80 -2.32 14.37
C ARG A 3 -6.84 -1.51 15.64
N PRO A 4 -7.94 -0.77 15.88
CA PRO A 4 -8.08 0.05 17.08
C PRO A 4 -8.08 -0.80 18.37
N GLU A 5 -8.64 -2.02 18.32
CA GLU A 5 -8.64 -2.96 19.42
C GLU A 5 -7.25 -3.39 19.88
N LEU A 6 -6.24 -3.22 19.06
CA LEU A 6 -4.84 -3.48 19.41
C LEU A 6 -4.07 -2.19 19.78
N GLY A 7 -4.75 -1.06 19.90
CA GLY A 7 -4.11 0.23 20.15
C GLY A 7 -3.21 0.73 19.02
N ARG A 8 -3.36 0.22 17.83
CA ARG A 8 -2.50 0.56 16.68
C ARG A 8 -3.15 1.52 15.69
N TYR A 9 -4.39 1.88 15.92
CA TYR A 9 -5.12 2.78 15.05
C TYR A 9 -4.56 4.19 15.12
N THR A 10 -4.37 4.79 13.96
CA THR A 10 -3.99 6.20 13.81
C THR A 10 -4.91 6.84 12.78
N ASN A 11 -5.66 7.86 13.17
CA ASN A 11 -6.68 8.47 12.32
C ASN A 11 -6.10 9.04 11.01
N PRO A 12 -6.43 8.49 9.83
CA PRO A 12 -5.97 9.02 8.56
C PRO A 12 -6.75 10.25 8.08
N GLY A 13 -7.88 10.56 8.71
CA GLY A 13 -8.73 11.70 8.34
C GLY A 13 -8.22 13.08 8.77
N GLY A 14 -7.12 13.15 9.51
CA GLY A 14 -6.51 14.40 9.94
C GLY A 14 -5.58 14.99 8.87
N SER A 15 -5.15 16.24 9.11
CA SER A 15 -4.11 16.90 8.32
C SER A 15 -2.74 16.79 9.03
N PRO A 16 -1.63 17.17 8.37
CA PRO A 16 -0.31 17.19 9.01
C PRO A 16 -0.20 18.10 10.25
N SER A 17 -1.09 19.06 10.41
CA SER A 17 -1.14 19.96 11.57
C SER A 17 -1.97 19.43 12.74
N VAL A 18 -2.70 18.34 12.55
CA VAL A 18 -3.50 17.70 13.59
C VAL A 18 -2.65 16.70 14.35
N VAL A 19 -2.16 17.11 15.52
CA VAL A 19 -1.34 16.27 16.40
C VAL A 19 -2.06 14.94 16.67
N GLY A 20 -1.34 13.83 16.52
CA GLY A 20 -1.87 12.49 16.72
C GLY A 20 -2.51 11.86 15.47
N SER A 21 -2.71 12.61 14.39
CA SER A 21 -3.18 12.03 13.13
C SER A 21 -2.10 11.24 12.40
N PHE A 22 -2.51 10.36 11.50
CA PHE A 22 -1.58 9.60 10.64
C PHE A 22 -0.69 10.53 9.81
N GLN A 23 -1.27 11.57 9.18
CA GLN A 23 -0.51 12.52 8.38
C GLN A 23 0.48 13.32 9.23
N TYR A 24 0.10 13.70 10.47
CA TYR A 24 1.01 14.36 11.40
C TYR A 24 2.24 13.50 11.69
N TYR A 25 2.05 12.25 12.12
CA TYR A 25 3.16 11.38 12.43
C TYR A 25 4.03 11.08 11.21
N LEU A 26 3.43 10.82 10.06
CA LEU A 26 4.18 10.55 8.83
C LEU A 26 5.01 11.77 8.41
N PHE A 27 4.49 12.98 8.58
CA PHE A 27 5.23 14.19 8.28
C PHE A 27 6.32 14.48 9.32
N GLU A 28 5.94 14.60 10.60
CA GLU A 28 6.86 15.06 11.66
C GLU A 28 7.95 14.05 12.02
N LYS A 29 7.64 12.74 11.90
CA LYS A 29 8.61 11.71 12.33
C LYS A 29 9.43 11.13 11.20
N TYR A 30 9.00 11.29 9.95
CA TYR A 30 9.69 10.67 8.81
C TYR A 30 10.06 11.68 7.72
N ILE A 31 9.08 12.40 7.17
CA ILE A 31 9.32 13.25 6.00
C ILE A 31 10.19 14.45 6.35
N GLN A 32 9.82 15.21 7.38
CA GLN A 32 10.54 16.42 7.77
C GLN A 32 11.97 16.11 8.20
N PRO A 33 12.24 15.16 9.12
CA PRO A 33 13.60 14.82 9.50
C PRO A 33 14.47 14.30 8.35
N ALA A 34 13.87 13.62 7.38
CA ALA A 34 14.59 13.19 6.17
C ALA A 34 15.01 14.38 5.31
N LYS A 35 14.08 15.32 5.06
CA LYS A 35 14.37 16.55 4.31
C LYS A 35 15.43 17.42 5.01
N GLU A 36 15.36 17.55 6.31
CA GLU A 36 16.33 18.31 7.12
C GLU A 36 17.75 17.75 7.01
N ARG A 37 17.88 16.45 6.74
CA ARG A 37 19.15 15.78 6.48
C ARG A 37 19.55 15.74 5.01
N GLY A 38 18.84 16.45 4.14
CA GLY A 38 19.12 16.49 2.70
C GLY A 38 18.66 15.27 1.93
N ALA A 39 17.91 14.35 2.55
CA ALA A 39 17.31 13.21 1.84
C ALA A 39 16.05 13.62 1.07
N ILE A 40 15.75 12.89 0.02
CA ILE A 40 14.56 13.08 -0.79
C ILE A 40 13.57 11.93 -0.45
N PRO A 41 12.56 12.18 0.40
CA PRO A 41 11.59 11.16 0.75
C PRO A 41 10.69 10.83 -0.44
N ILE A 42 10.34 9.56 -0.58
CA ILE A 42 9.34 9.06 -1.51
C ILE A 42 8.29 8.31 -0.69
N LEU A 43 7.03 8.64 -0.90
CA LEU A 43 5.92 7.93 -0.30
C LEU A 43 5.42 6.84 -1.25
N VAL A 44 5.09 5.69 -0.70
CA VAL A 44 4.47 4.59 -1.43
C VAL A 44 3.17 4.22 -0.75
N THR A 45 2.07 4.21 -1.49
CA THR A 45 0.81 3.72 -0.93
C THR A 45 0.85 2.19 -0.79
N PRO A 46 0.13 1.60 0.18
CA PRO A 46 0.13 0.14 0.36
C PRO A 46 -0.51 -0.57 -0.84
N ILE A 47 -0.14 -1.82 -1.04
CA ILE A 47 -0.88 -2.70 -1.96
C ILE A 47 -2.29 -2.96 -1.42
N VAL A 48 -3.22 -3.28 -2.31
CA VAL A 48 -4.53 -3.76 -1.88
C VAL A 48 -4.45 -5.18 -1.34
N ARG A 49 -5.30 -5.50 -0.38
CA ARG A 49 -5.44 -6.86 0.16
C ARG A 49 -6.40 -7.70 -0.70
N ARG A 50 -6.26 -9.01 -0.60
CA ARG A 50 -7.31 -9.93 -1.08
C ARG A 50 -8.56 -9.79 -0.23
N ASP A 51 -9.71 -9.95 -0.87
CA ASP A 51 -10.97 -10.14 -0.16
C ASP A 51 -10.98 -11.47 0.60
N LEU A 52 -11.59 -11.47 1.79
CA LEU A 52 -11.78 -12.67 2.62
C LEU A 52 -12.66 -13.73 1.93
N GLY A 53 -13.55 -13.33 1.02
CA GLY A 53 -14.39 -14.23 0.21
C GLY A 53 -13.68 -14.89 -0.97
N ASN A 54 -12.39 -14.74 -1.12
CA ASN A 54 -11.61 -15.17 -2.30
C ASN A 54 -11.94 -14.42 -3.60
N ASN A 55 -12.85 -13.48 -3.57
CA ASN A 55 -13.09 -12.55 -4.64
C ASN A 55 -12.30 -11.28 -4.35
N TYR A 56 -11.72 -10.72 -5.38
CA TYR A 56 -11.14 -9.42 -5.26
C TYR A 56 -12.19 -8.37 -5.65
N THR A 57 -12.50 -7.46 -4.74
CA THR A 57 -13.50 -6.42 -4.95
C THR A 57 -12.88 -5.01 -4.94
N GLY A 58 -11.62 -4.88 -5.21
CA GLY A 58 -10.93 -3.61 -5.31
C GLY A 58 -10.65 -2.96 -3.97
N GLU A 59 -11.63 -2.34 -3.37
CA GLU A 59 -11.45 -1.60 -2.10
C GLU A 59 -11.75 -2.43 -0.85
N SER A 60 -12.33 -3.59 -0.99
CA SER A 60 -12.79 -4.42 0.15
C SER A 60 -11.67 -4.91 1.06
N GLY A 61 -10.46 -4.99 0.58
CA GLY A 61 -9.30 -5.35 1.38
C GLY A 61 -8.72 -4.22 2.24
N HIS A 62 -9.24 -3.01 2.12
CA HIS A 62 -8.80 -1.86 2.90
C HIS A 62 -9.95 -1.29 3.71
N ILE A 63 -9.66 -0.92 4.94
CA ILE A 63 -10.59 -0.13 5.73
C ILE A 63 -10.54 1.30 5.19
N THR A 64 -11.56 1.64 4.43
CA THR A 64 -11.63 2.93 3.73
C THR A 64 -12.54 3.93 4.43
N GLU A 65 -13.37 3.48 5.37
CA GLU A 65 -14.40 4.31 5.97
C GLU A 65 -14.45 4.15 7.50
N THR A 66 -15.62 3.92 8.05
CA THR A 66 -15.85 3.79 9.48
C THR A 66 -15.74 2.33 9.90
N VAL A 67 -14.91 2.06 10.90
CA VAL A 67 -14.82 0.75 11.55
C VAL A 67 -15.63 0.80 12.82
N THR A 68 -16.53 -0.15 12.99
CA THR A 68 -17.27 -0.36 14.23
C THR A 68 -16.91 -1.73 14.79
N ASN A 69 -16.51 -1.77 16.04
CA ASN A 69 -16.25 -3.01 16.78
C ASN A 69 -16.85 -2.91 18.18
N GLU A 70 -16.58 -3.90 19.04
CA GLU A 70 -17.08 -3.94 20.42
C GLU A 70 -16.62 -2.76 21.29
N GLU A 71 -15.51 -2.12 20.92
CA GLU A 71 -14.95 -0.96 21.63
C GLU A 71 -15.57 0.38 21.18
N GLY A 72 -16.31 0.40 20.10
CA GLY A 72 -16.95 1.60 19.56
C GLY A 72 -16.83 1.78 18.06
N THR A 73 -17.16 2.98 17.60
CA THR A 73 -17.05 3.37 16.20
C THR A 73 -15.79 4.21 16.00
N PHE A 74 -14.90 3.74 15.17
CA PHE A 74 -13.67 4.44 14.78
C PHE A 74 -13.81 4.92 13.37
N GLN A 75 -13.38 6.15 13.14
CA GLN A 75 -13.19 6.61 11.77
C GLN A 75 -12.00 5.83 11.20
N GLY A 76 -12.31 4.71 10.60
CA GLY A 76 -11.41 3.98 9.74
C GLY A 76 -10.92 4.95 8.69
N GLY A 77 -10.08 4.58 7.83
CA GLY A 77 -9.75 5.59 6.89
C GLY A 77 -8.93 5.07 5.77
N ASN A 78 -9.05 5.75 4.69
CA ASN A 78 -8.29 5.50 3.51
C ASN A 78 -6.87 6.03 3.72
N TYR A 79 -5.98 5.20 4.27
CA TYR A 79 -4.57 5.53 4.47
C TYR A 79 -3.86 5.85 3.16
N ALA A 80 -4.21 5.17 2.06
CA ALA A 80 -3.68 5.47 0.75
C ALA A 80 -4.04 6.90 0.31
N LYS A 81 -5.29 7.30 0.54
CA LYS A 81 -5.74 8.69 0.27
C LYS A 81 -4.97 9.69 1.14
N ALA A 82 -4.79 9.39 2.43
CA ALA A 82 -4.04 10.25 3.34
C ALA A 82 -2.58 10.43 2.89
N ILE A 83 -1.92 9.36 2.45
CA ILE A 83 -0.56 9.41 1.89
C ILE A 83 -0.50 10.30 0.64
N LYS A 84 -1.47 10.13 -0.27
CA LYS A 84 -1.55 10.94 -1.50
C LYS A 84 -1.77 12.42 -1.19
N GLN A 85 -2.69 12.74 -0.28
CA GLN A 85 -2.95 14.11 0.16
C GLN A 85 -1.72 14.75 0.79
N LEU A 86 -1.03 14.01 1.66
CA LEU A 86 0.20 14.48 2.30
C LEU A 86 1.30 14.73 1.27
N GLY A 87 1.48 13.83 0.31
CA GLY A 87 2.45 14.00 -0.77
C GLY A 87 2.22 15.29 -1.57
N VAL A 88 0.98 15.54 -1.98
CA VAL A 88 0.60 16.79 -2.66
C VAL A 88 0.85 18.00 -1.76
N GLY A 89 0.36 17.97 -0.53
CA GLY A 89 0.45 19.12 0.41
C GLY A 89 1.87 19.45 0.86
N LYS A 90 2.80 18.50 0.79
CA LYS A 90 4.20 18.67 1.23
C LYS A 90 5.22 18.56 0.09
N SER A 91 4.76 18.52 -1.15
CA SER A 91 5.60 18.36 -2.35
C SER A 91 6.56 17.18 -2.22
N VAL A 92 6.00 16.01 -1.90
CA VAL A 92 6.71 14.73 -1.81
C VAL A 92 6.20 13.81 -2.91
N THR A 93 7.12 13.18 -3.63
CA THR A 93 6.77 12.18 -4.65
C THR A 93 5.98 11.03 -4.02
N VAL A 94 4.86 10.65 -4.64
CA VAL A 94 4.05 9.50 -4.24
C VAL A 94 4.02 8.50 -5.37
N LEU A 95 4.30 7.24 -5.06
CA LEU A 95 4.07 6.10 -5.94
C LEU A 95 2.77 5.44 -5.50
N ASP A 96 1.74 5.49 -6.36
CA ASP A 96 0.39 5.00 -6.03
C ASP A 96 0.25 3.50 -6.29
N LEU A 97 0.84 2.71 -5.42
CA LEU A 97 0.79 1.26 -5.53
C LEU A 97 -0.60 0.69 -5.23
N THR A 98 -1.42 1.39 -4.43
CA THR A 98 -2.80 0.98 -4.17
C THR A 98 -3.63 0.96 -5.44
N THR A 99 -3.68 2.07 -6.18
CA THR A 99 -4.41 2.14 -7.45
C THR A 99 -3.84 1.13 -8.44
N ARG A 100 -2.52 1.03 -8.53
CA ARG A 100 -1.85 0.11 -9.47
C ARG A 100 -2.19 -1.35 -9.20
N THR A 101 -2.12 -1.79 -7.96
CA THR A 101 -2.44 -3.19 -7.61
C THR A 101 -3.92 -3.47 -7.71
N LYS A 102 -4.79 -2.51 -7.36
CA LYS A 102 -6.23 -2.62 -7.57
C LYS A 102 -6.55 -2.95 -9.03
N ASP A 103 -6.11 -2.11 -9.95
CA ASP A 103 -6.37 -2.27 -11.39
C ASP A 103 -5.85 -3.61 -11.94
N VAL A 104 -4.69 -4.05 -11.46
CA VAL A 104 -4.11 -5.32 -11.88
C VAL A 104 -4.91 -6.49 -11.31
N TYR A 105 -5.26 -6.45 -10.03
CA TYR A 105 -5.99 -7.54 -9.36
C TYR A 105 -7.39 -7.72 -9.92
N GLU A 106 -8.08 -6.64 -10.24
CA GLU A 106 -9.38 -6.69 -10.90
C GLU A 106 -9.33 -7.38 -12.27
N ARG A 107 -8.28 -7.13 -13.03
CA ARG A 107 -8.09 -7.79 -14.35
C ARG A 107 -7.68 -9.25 -14.24
N LEU A 108 -6.94 -9.62 -13.21
CA LEU A 108 -6.46 -10.99 -13.00
C LEU A 108 -7.55 -11.92 -12.43
N GLY A 109 -8.51 -11.36 -11.72
CA GLY A 109 -9.54 -12.13 -11.03
C GLY A 109 -8.96 -12.92 -9.83
N ALA A 110 -9.84 -13.70 -9.20
CA ALA A 110 -9.51 -14.39 -7.95
C ALA A 110 -8.30 -15.33 -8.06
N GLN A 111 -8.20 -16.09 -9.14
CA GLN A 111 -7.11 -17.04 -9.32
C GLN A 111 -5.75 -16.35 -9.49
N GLY A 112 -5.64 -15.38 -10.37
CA GLY A 112 -4.39 -14.67 -10.58
C GLY A 112 -3.95 -13.85 -9.36
N VAL A 113 -4.88 -13.44 -8.49
CA VAL A 113 -4.57 -12.80 -7.22
C VAL A 113 -4.04 -13.81 -6.21
N LYS A 114 -4.63 -15.03 -6.13
CA LYS A 114 -4.13 -16.13 -5.30
C LYS A 114 -2.66 -16.47 -5.58
N GLU A 115 -2.27 -16.53 -6.84
CA GLU A 115 -0.91 -16.83 -7.26
C GLU A 115 0.14 -15.84 -6.72
N ARG A 116 -0.28 -14.66 -6.28
CA ARG A 116 0.59 -13.60 -5.75
C ARG A 116 0.65 -13.54 -4.24
N HIS A 117 -0.16 -14.34 -3.54
CA HIS A 117 -0.24 -14.31 -2.08
C HIS A 117 0.47 -15.50 -1.42
N ALA A 118 0.90 -15.29 -0.19
CA ALA A 118 1.53 -16.33 0.61
C ALA A 118 0.52 -17.41 1.01
N TRP A 119 0.99 -18.61 1.21
CA TRP A 119 0.20 -19.72 1.71
C TRP A 119 0.59 -20.01 3.16
N THR A 120 -0.42 -20.16 4.01
CA THR A 120 -0.21 -20.20 5.44
C THR A 120 0.12 -21.59 5.97
N SER A 121 -0.32 -22.69 5.32
CA SER A 121 -0.05 -24.05 5.79
C SER A 121 0.12 -25.06 4.66
N GLN A 122 -0.93 -25.33 3.93
CA GLN A 122 -0.90 -26.22 2.78
C GLN A 122 -1.21 -25.43 1.52
N ARG A 123 -0.56 -25.80 0.44
CA ARG A 123 -0.77 -25.16 -0.86
C ARG A 123 -2.26 -25.10 -1.18
N GLU A 124 -2.76 -23.90 -1.44
CA GLU A 124 -4.16 -23.59 -1.73
C GLU A 124 -5.18 -23.80 -0.60
N ALA A 125 -4.84 -24.53 0.47
CA ALA A 125 -5.76 -24.75 1.59
C ALA A 125 -5.96 -23.50 2.45
N SER A 126 -4.94 -22.66 2.55
CA SER A 126 -4.99 -21.42 3.33
C SER A 126 -4.10 -20.36 2.70
N ILE A 127 -4.72 -19.43 2.00
CA ILE A 127 -4.00 -18.34 1.33
C ILE A 127 -4.16 -17.07 2.16
N ASP A 128 -3.01 -16.46 2.47
CA ASP A 128 -2.96 -15.19 3.18
C ASP A 128 -3.61 -14.07 2.35
N ASN A 129 -4.43 -13.24 3.00
CA ASN A 129 -5.10 -12.12 2.35
C ASN A 129 -4.27 -10.83 2.32
N THR A 130 -3.15 -10.81 3.03
CA THR A 130 -2.36 -9.61 3.26
C THR A 130 -0.95 -9.71 2.70
N HIS A 131 -0.28 -10.84 2.93
CA HIS A 131 1.13 -11.01 2.58
C HIS A 131 1.28 -11.63 1.20
N THR A 132 2.18 -11.09 0.41
CA THR A 132 2.51 -11.65 -0.90
C THR A 132 3.57 -12.74 -0.78
N ASN A 133 3.53 -13.68 -1.71
CA ASN A 133 4.64 -14.62 -1.92
C ASN A 133 5.78 -13.96 -2.71
N GLN A 134 6.82 -14.71 -3.04
CA GLN A 134 7.98 -14.22 -3.79
C GLN A 134 7.58 -13.65 -5.17
N TYR A 135 6.68 -14.30 -5.88
CA TYR A 135 6.19 -13.83 -7.17
C TYR A 135 5.41 -12.53 -7.04
N GLY A 136 4.49 -12.44 -6.08
CA GLY A 136 3.76 -11.21 -5.80
C GLY A 136 4.66 -10.06 -5.37
N ALA A 137 5.69 -10.34 -4.56
CA ALA A 137 6.69 -9.36 -4.18
C ALA A 137 7.48 -8.86 -5.39
N ALA A 138 7.89 -9.75 -6.31
CA ALA A 138 8.54 -9.36 -7.57
C ALA A 138 7.64 -8.50 -8.45
N CYS A 139 6.35 -8.83 -8.55
CA CYS A 139 5.37 -8.00 -9.26
C CYS A 139 5.25 -6.61 -8.64
N ASN A 140 5.19 -6.51 -7.31
CA ASN A 140 5.13 -5.23 -6.62
C ASN A 140 6.41 -4.40 -6.82
N ALA A 141 7.57 -5.03 -6.79
CA ALA A 141 8.84 -4.36 -7.12
C ALA A 141 8.86 -3.83 -8.56
N TRP A 142 8.32 -4.60 -9.50
CA TRP A 142 8.18 -4.17 -10.88
C TRP A 142 7.22 -2.96 -11.00
N PHE A 143 6.09 -2.95 -10.28
CA PHE A 143 5.18 -1.81 -10.26
C PHE A 143 5.87 -0.54 -9.72
N ILE A 144 6.66 -0.67 -8.66
CA ILE A 144 7.46 0.44 -8.11
C ILE A 144 8.44 0.98 -9.15
N ALA A 145 9.16 0.10 -9.84
CA ALA A 145 10.10 0.50 -10.89
C ALA A 145 9.39 1.23 -12.05
N ASP A 146 8.25 0.72 -12.50
CA ASP A 146 7.44 1.33 -13.56
C ASP A 146 6.91 2.72 -13.15
N GLU A 147 6.40 2.86 -11.92
CA GLU A 147 5.96 4.15 -11.38
C GLU A 147 7.12 5.15 -11.20
N LEU A 148 8.29 4.68 -10.78
CA LEU A 148 9.49 5.52 -10.70
C LEU A 148 9.90 6.06 -12.06
N LEU A 149 9.90 5.23 -13.10
CA LEU A 149 10.22 5.64 -14.47
C LEU A 149 9.29 6.74 -15.00
N LYS A 150 8.02 6.72 -14.59
CA LYS A 150 7.01 7.71 -14.96
C LYS A 150 7.06 8.98 -14.09
N SER A 151 7.71 8.91 -12.94
CA SER A 151 7.77 10.01 -11.99
C SER A 151 8.81 11.07 -12.36
N ASN A 152 8.76 12.22 -11.69
CA ASN A 152 9.79 13.24 -11.76
C ASN A 152 10.93 13.01 -10.73
N CYS A 153 10.93 11.91 -10.01
CA CYS A 153 11.95 11.58 -9.04
C CYS A 153 13.26 11.17 -9.73
N ASN A 154 14.38 11.74 -9.29
CA ASN A 154 15.70 11.42 -9.85
C ASN A 154 16.09 9.94 -9.67
N LEU A 155 15.47 9.23 -8.74
CA LEU A 155 15.71 7.79 -8.55
C LEU A 155 15.40 6.97 -9.81
N LYS A 156 14.54 7.47 -10.72
CA LYS A 156 14.28 6.83 -12.01
C LYS A 156 15.55 6.58 -12.84
N ASN A 157 16.58 7.41 -12.66
CA ASN A 157 17.84 7.27 -13.40
C ASN A 157 18.65 6.03 -12.98
N TYR A 158 18.29 5.41 -11.88
CA TYR A 158 18.91 4.19 -11.35
C TYR A 158 18.04 2.94 -11.58
N VAL A 159 16.86 3.11 -12.16
CA VAL A 159 16.00 1.98 -12.54
C VAL A 159 16.48 1.43 -13.88
N VAL A 160 16.60 0.11 -13.95
CA VAL A 160 16.96 -0.57 -15.21
C VAL A 160 15.93 -0.23 -16.28
N ALA A 161 16.39 0.15 -17.45
CA ALA A 161 15.52 0.42 -18.59
C ALA A 161 14.73 -0.85 -18.96
N ASN A 162 13.43 -0.72 -19.12
CA ASN A 162 12.52 -1.83 -19.45
C ASN A 162 12.65 -3.02 -18.48
N PRO A 163 12.33 -2.82 -17.18
CA PRO A 163 12.38 -3.92 -16.22
C PRO A 163 11.46 -5.06 -16.69
N GLN A 164 11.96 -6.28 -16.65
CA GLN A 164 11.20 -7.44 -17.11
C GLN A 164 10.00 -7.69 -16.21
N VAL A 165 8.83 -7.91 -16.81
CA VAL A 165 7.63 -8.31 -16.08
C VAL A 165 7.86 -9.69 -15.47
N PRO A 166 7.71 -9.86 -14.15
CA PRO A 166 7.86 -11.16 -13.51
C PRO A 166 6.90 -12.19 -14.10
N GLN A 167 7.39 -13.40 -14.29
CA GLN A 167 6.59 -14.53 -14.75
C GLN A 167 6.30 -15.46 -13.58
N PHE A 168 5.08 -15.97 -13.51
CA PHE A 168 4.72 -17.00 -12.56
C PHE A 168 5.31 -18.34 -13.01
N THR A 169 6.08 -18.94 -12.14
CA THR A 169 6.53 -20.33 -12.31
C THR A 169 6.03 -21.12 -11.11
N GLU A 170 5.26 -22.16 -11.38
CA GLU A 170 4.95 -23.13 -10.32
C GLU A 170 6.25 -23.80 -9.84
N ALA A 171 6.48 -23.74 -8.53
CA ALA A 171 7.60 -24.40 -7.88
C ALA A 171 7.23 -25.84 -7.49
#